data_5a30008938b83b282f9d208ea8040586
#
_entry.id   5a30008938b83b282f9d208ea8040586
#
_cell.length_a   1.000
_cell.length_b   1.000
_cell.length_c   1.000
_cell.angle_alpha   90.00
_cell.angle_beta   90.00
_cell.angle_gamma   90.00
#
_symmetry.space_group_name_H-M   'P 1'
#
loop_
_entity.id
_entity.type
_entity.pdbx_description
1 polymer ?
#
loop_
_entity_poly.entity_id
_entity_poly.type
_entity_poly.pdbx_seq_one_letter_code
_entity_poly.pdbx_strand_id
1 'polypeptide(L)'
;MKVKDLSQPLLSGRMGNLIYYVRNGVQCVRRAEVPGKKRKKERSDQQKGVTGRFAIVQAFYAAYCRQVSRDIWRAAARAEGKMAHNLFNSTNCRCFSGEGKLVDFVNFTFTKGSLLLPRGLKIEQVEGTERRFRVSWQEEREWATATGSDLLQIGVLYDSLPLGPRLAVSVSGRRQDLCGEFTLSERATDGAHVYCFFAREDGSPYSDCQYFRISAIPSHPQHTT
;
A
#
# COMPACT_ATOMS: atom_id res chain seq x y z
N MET A 1 8.57 1.85 28.17
CA MET A 1 9.20 0.62 28.68
C MET A 1 8.34 -0.57 28.29
N LYS A 2 8.92 -1.62 27.74
CA LYS A 2 8.22 -2.86 27.37
C LYS A 2 8.66 -3.95 28.33
N VAL A 3 7.71 -4.62 28.96
CA VAL A 3 7.97 -5.76 29.85
C VAL A 3 7.58 -7.04 29.10
N LYS A 4 8.53 -7.96 28.94
CA LYS A 4 8.36 -9.24 28.20
C LYS A 4 8.20 -10.45 29.13
N ASP A 5 7.92 -10.26 30.40
CA ASP A 5 7.73 -11.36 31.30
C ASP A 5 6.31 -11.92 31.17
N LEU A 6 6.22 -13.14 30.63
CA LEU A 6 4.96 -13.85 30.36
C LEU A 6 4.39 -14.58 31.58
N SER A 7 5.09 -14.55 32.72
CA SER A 7 4.67 -15.23 33.95
C SER A 7 3.71 -14.40 34.81
N GLN A 8 3.53 -13.11 34.50
CA GLN A 8 2.66 -12.23 35.28
C GLN A 8 1.38 -11.86 34.52
N PRO A 9 0.24 -11.71 35.22
CA PRO A 9 -1.00 -11.27 34.59
C PRO A 9 -0.83 -9.88 33.96
N LEU A 10 -1.33 -9.70 32.74
CA LEU A 10 -1.27 -8.43 32.02
C LEU A 10 -2.08 -7.37 32.76
N LEU A 11 -1.39 -6.36 33.25
CA LEU A 11 -2.01 -5.26 33.98
C LEU A 11 -2.64 -4.26 33.01
N SER A 12 -3.83 -3.77 33.32
CA SER A 12 -4.51 -2.70 32.59
C SER A 12 -5.13 -1.73 33.56
N GLY A 13 -4.94 -0.42 33.31
CA GLY A 13 -5.50 0.62 34.15
C GLY A 13 -4.47 1.63 34.68
N ARG A 14 -4.94 2.54 35.51
CA ARG A 14 -4.10 3.59 36.12
C ARG A 14 -3.68 3.18 37.51
N MET A 15 -2.38 3.28 37.78
CA MET A 15 -1.81 3.11 39.12
C MET A 15 -0.90 4.33 39.43
N GLY A 16 -1.38 5.25 40.25
CA GLY A 16 -0.69 6.49 40.55
C GLY A 16 -0.42 7.35 39.33
N ASN A 17 0.85 7.60 39.02
CA ASN A 17 1.30 8.39 37.87
C ASN A 17 1.58 7.52 36.65
N LEU A 18 1.25 6.23 36.66
CA LEU A 18 1.47 5.30 35.55
C LEU A 18 0.14 4.77 35.03
N ILE A 19 0.08 4.58 33.72
CA ILE A 19 -1.01 3.92 33.01
C ILE A 19 -0.45 2.67 32.35
N TYR A 20 -0.94 1.52 32.78
CA TYR A 20 -0.64 0.21 32.22
C TYR A 20 -1.64 -0.12 31.13
N TYR A 21 -1.19 -0.65 30.02
CA TYR A 21 -2.04 -1.11 28.92
C TYR A 21 -1.34 -2.19 28.11
N VAL A 22 -2.12 -3.00 27.43
CA VAL A 22 -1.60 -4.06 26.55
C VAL A 22 -1.70 -3.60 25.12
N ARG A 23 -0.61 -3.74 24.37
CA ARG A 23 -0.57 -3.46 22.94
C ARG A 23 0.08 -4.62 22.18
N ASN A 24 -0.67 -5.28 21.29
CA ASN A 24 -0.22 -6.46 20.54
C ASN A 24 0.34 -7.56 21.46
N GLY A 25 -0.35 -7.86 22.58
CA GLY A 25 0.09 -8.86 23.55
C GLY A 25 1.28 -8.43 24.43
N VAL A 26 1.80 -7.22 24.26
CA VAL A 26 2.93 -6.71 25.04
C VAL A 26 2.44 -5.72 26.09
N GLN A 27 2.85 -5.96 27.35
CA GLN A 27 2.61 -5.03 28.46
C GLN A 27 3.36 -3.71 28.21
N CYS A 28 2.65 -2.62 28.19
CA CYS A 28 3.19 -1.28 28.03
C CYS A 28 2.83 -0.40 29.24
N VAL A 29 3.73 0.52 29.56
CA VAL A 29 3.55 1.50 30.62
C VAL A 29 3.84 2.89 30.10
N ARG A 30 2.96 3.85 30.39
CA ARG A 30 3.21 5.28 30.14
C ARG A 30 2.94 6.11 31.38
N ARG A 31 3.57 7.28 31.47
CA ARG A 31 3.27 8.23 32.49
C ARG A 31 1.86 8.80 32.29
N ALA A 32 1.07 8.89 33.34
CA ALA A 32 -0.21 9.60 33.31
C ALA A 32 0.05 11.09 33.04
N GLU A 33 -0.81 11.71 32.26
CA GLU A 33 -0.74 13.17 32.07
C GLU A 33 -1.15 13.84 33.38
N VAL A 34 -0.31 14.77 33.87
CA VAL A 34 -0.66 15.62 34.99
C VAL A 34 -1.69 16.65 34.50
N PRO A 35 -2.88 16.75 35.14
CA PRO A 35 -3.83 17.79 34.78
C PRO A 35 -3.21 19.12 35.16
N GLY A 36 -2.83 19.94 34.24
CA GLY A 36 -2.32 21.26 34.52
C GLY A 36 -1.48 21.84 33.40
N LYS A 37 -1.96 22.95 32.87
CA LYS A 37 -1.21 23.91 32.02
C LYS A 37 -0.57 23.37 30.74
N LYS A 38 -1.33 22.66 29.93
CA LYS A 38 -0.99 22.67 28.49
C LYS A 38 -1.28 24.07 27.94
N ARG A 39 -0.32 24.99 28.03
CA ARG A 39 -0.28 26.13 27.13
C ARG A 39 -0.28 25.51 25.72
N LYS A 40 -1.38 25.67 24.98
CA LYS A 40 -1.40 25.34 23.54
C LYS A 40 -0.35 26.22 22.88
N LYS A 41 0.89 25.74 22.83
CA LYS A 41 1.93 26.39 22.05
C LYS A 41 1.46 26.31 20.60
N GLU A 42 1.37 27.45 19.95
CA GLU A 42 1.05 27.50 18.53
C GLU A 42 2.06 26.65 17.77
N ARG A 43 1.57 25.78 16.90
CA ARG A 43 2.45 24.88 16.14
C ARG A 43 3.23 25.70 15.12
N SER A 44 4.52 25.43 14.98
CA SER A 44 5.33 26.01 13.90
C SER A 44 4.81 25.53 12.55
N ASP A 45 5.10 26.28 11.47
CA ASP A 45 4.65 25.94 10.13
C ASP A 45 5.23 24.59 9.67
N GLN A 46 6.45 24.27 10.09
CA GLN A 46 7.05 22.96 9.87
C GLN A 46 6.24 21.83 10.56
N GLN A 47 5.79 22.06 11.80
CA GLN A 47 4.94 21.09 12.51
C GLN A 47 3.55 20.97 11.86
N LYS A 48 2.99 22.07 11.35
CA LYS A 48 1.72 22.06 10.60
C LYS A 48 1.87 21.24 9.32
N GLY A 49 2.97 21.44 8.55
CA GLY A 49 3.25 20.68 7.33
C GLY A 49 3.40 19.17 7.58
N VAL A 50 4.15 18.78 8.62
CA VAL A 50 4.31 17.36 8.99
C VAL A 50 2.96 16.74 9.40
N THR A 51 2.16 17.47 10.19
CA THR A 51 0.85 16.98 10.63
C THR A 51 -0.12 16.89 9.47
N GLY A 52 -0.11 17.87 8.55
CA GLY A 52 -0.92 17.85 7.32
C GLY A 52 -0.59 16.65 6.45
N ARG A 53 0.69 16.43 6.17
CA ARG A 53 1.16 15.25 5.41
C ARG A 53 0.69 13.94 6.05
N PHE A 54 0.84 13.81 7.36
CA PHE A 54 0.40 12.62 8.07
C PHE A 54 -1.11 12.38 7.92
N ALA A 55 -1.94 13.42 8.06
CA ALA A 55 -3.39 13.31 7.92
C ALA A 55 -3.80 12.81 6.51
N ILE A 56 -3.11 13.28 5.49
CA ILE A 56 -3.38 12.89 4.10
C ILE A 56 -2.98 11.44 3.84
N VAL A 57 -1.82 11.02 4.31
CA VAL A 57 -1.39 9.62 4.19
C VAL A 57 -2.39 8.70 4.91
N GLN A 58 -2.94 9.10 6.05
CA GLN A 58 -3.98 8.35 6.74
C GLN A 58 -5.30 8.30 5.94
N ALA A 59 -5.70 9.41 5.34
CA ALA A 59 -6.88 9.45 4.47
C ALA A 59 -6.71 8.56 3.23
N PHE A 60 -5.53 8.60 2.60
CA PHE A 60 -5.18 7.71 1.50
C PHE A 60 -5.22 6.24 1.92
N TYR A 61 -4.62 5.90 3.07
CA TYR A 61 -4.66 4.54 3.60
C TYR A 61 -6.10 4.07 3.88
N ALA A 62 -6.94 4.94 4.38
CA ALA A 62 -8.36 4.62 4.58
C ALA A 62 -9.09 4.37 3.24
N ALA A 63 -8.78 5.14 2.19
CA ALA A 63 -9.27 4.90 0.84
C ALA A 63 -8.74 3.58 0.28
N TYR A 64 -7.45 3.30 0.44
CA TYR A 64 -6.81 2.04 0.07
C TYR A 64 -7.51 0.84 0.71
N CYS A 65 -7.79 0.89 2.00
CA CYS A 65 -8.48 -0.18 2.72
C CYS A 65 -9.92 -0.44 2.22
N ARG A 66 -10.58 0.58 1.65
CA ARG A 66 -11.94 0.45 1.10
C ARG A 66 -11.96 -0.01 -0.35
N GLN A 67 -11.01 0.44 -1.16
CA GLN A 67 -11.01 0.30 -2.61
C GLN A 67 -10.11 -0.81 -3.13
N VAL A 68 -9.09 -1.19 -2.37
CA VAL A 68 -8.12 -2.22 -2.72
C VAL A 68 -8.23 -3.41 -1.79
N SER A 69 -7.62 -3.33 -0.60
CA SER A 69 -7.67 -4.39 0.40
C SER A 69 -7.17 -3.90 1.76
N ARG A 70 -7.78 -4.42 2.83
CA ARG A 70 -7.27 -4.25 4.21
C ARG A 70 -6.15 -5.24 4.52
N ASP A 71 -6.11 -6.36 3.84
CA ASP A 71 -5.31 -7.52 4.26
C ASP A 71 -3.87 -7.43 3.78
N ILE A 72 -3.60 -6.77 2.65
CA ILE A 72 -2.25 -6.56 2.12
C ILE A 72 -1.33 -5.96 3.21
N TRP A 73 -1.66 -4.79 3.70
CA TRP A 73 -0.85 -4.11 4.71
C TRP A 73 -0.95 -4.72 6.11
N ARG A 74 -2.03 -5.44 6.41
CA ARG A 74 -2.15 -6.21 7.66
C ARG A 74 -1.21 -7.41 7.67
N ALA A 75 -1.11 -8.14 6.57
CA ALA A 75 -0.19 -9.27 6.43
C ALA A 75 1.26 -8.82 6.62
N ALA A 76 1.69 -7.77 5.90
CA ALA A 76 3.01 -7.19 6.02
C ALA A 76 3.31 -6.69 7.44
N ALA A 77 2.37 -5.97 8.05
CA ALA A 77 2.53 -5.41 9.38
C ALA A 77 2.61 -6.48 10.47
N ARG A 78 1.87 -7.58 10.31
CA ARG A 78 1.92 -8.73 11.24
C ARG A 78 3.32 -9.35 11.25
N ALA A 79 3.94 -9.52 10.08
CA ALA A 79 5.29 -10.04 9.95
C ALA A 79 6.34 -9.14 10.65
N GLU A 80 6.11 -7.81 10.66
CA GLU A 80 7.00 -6.85 11.31
C GLU A 80 6.62 -6.50 12.77
N GLY A 81 5.57 -7.10 13.33
CA GLY A 81 5.06 -6.77 14.67
C GLY A 81 4.55 -5.33 14.80
N LYS A 82 4.08 -4.74 13.71
CA LYS A 82 3.61 -3.35 13.62
C LYS A 82 2.09 -3.26 13.42
N MET A 83 1.55 -2.06 13.57
CA MET A 83 0.18 -1.75 13.12
C MET A 83 0.21 -1.41 11.63
N ALA A 84 -0.75 -1.91 10.85
CA ALA A 84 -0.79 -1.76 9.41
C ALA A 84 -0.72 -0.29 8.95
N HIS A 85 -1.51 0.61 9.56
CA HIS A 85 -1.47 2.04 9.24
C HIS A 85 -0.13 2.70 9.57
N ASN A 86 0.55 2.26 10.64
CA ASN A 86 1.88 2.79 10.99
C ASN A 86 2.94 2.30 9.99
N LEU A 87 2.87 1.04 9.56
CA LEU A 87 3.77 0.51 8.55
C LEU A 87 3.56 1.23 7.22
N PHE A 88 2.29 1.36 6.76
CA PHE A 88 1.96 2.11 5.54
C PHE A 88 2.51 3.53 5.58
N ASN A 89 2.25 4.24 6.68
CA ASN A 89 2.71 5.62 6.84
C ASN A 89 4.24 5.74 6.86
N SER A 90 4.94 4.90 7.62
CA SER A 90 6.41 4.93 7.68
C SER A 90 7.07 4.60 6.33
N THR A 91 6.43 3.77 5.52
CA THR A 91 6.91 3.41 4.18
C THR A 91 6.64 4.53 3.17
N ASN A 92 5.43 5.09 3.15
CA ASN A 92 4.95 5.94 2.06
C ASN A 92 4.91 7.45 2.36
N CYS A 93 5.10 7.88 3.61
CA CYS A 93 4.93 9.30 3.99
C CYS A 93 5.79 10.25 3.15
N ARG A 94 6.98 9.83 2.73
CA ARG A 94 7.91 10.65 1.94
C ARG A 94 7.43 10.88 0.49
N CYS A 95 6.56 10.00 0.00
CA CYS A 95 6.01 10.12 -1.36
C CYS A 95 4.93 11.20 -1.47
N PHE A 96 4.47 11.73 -0.33
CA PHE A 96 3.44 12.78 -0.28
C PHE A 96 4.06 14.15 0.03
N SER A 97 3.59 15.19 -0.66
CA SER A 97 3.95 16.58 -0.39
C SER A 97 3.28 17.09 0.90
N GLY A 98 3.77 18.22 1.41
CA GLY A 98 3.12 18.93 2.53
C GLY A 98 1.72 19.46 2.18
N GLU A 99 1.43 19.66 0.89
CA GLU A 99 0.14 20.13 0.37
C GLU A 99 -0.86 18.99 0.13
N GLY A 100 -0.46 17.76 0.38
CA GLY A 100 -1.37 16.63 0.28
C GLY A 100 -1.47 15.92 -1.04
N LYS A 101 -0.51 16.12 -1.89
CA LYS A 101 -0.43 15.44 -3.18
C LYS A 101 0.53 14.27 -3.10
N LEU A 102 0.20 13.16 -3.73
CA LEU A 102 1.18 12.11 -4.03
C LEU A 102 2.06 12.63 -5.17
N VAL A 103 3.35 12.75 -4.94
CA VAL A 103 4.31 13.37 -5.86
C VAL A 103 5.38 12.40 -6.33
N ASP A 104 5.64 11.35 -5.59
CA ASP A 104 6.66 10.34 -5.91
C ASP A 104 5.99 8.97 -6.09
N PHE A 105 5.52 8.73 -7.31
CA PHE A 105 4.87 7.47 -7.66
C PHE A 105 5.86 6.32 -7.84
N VAL A 106 7.10 6.60 -8.20
CA VAL A 106 8.14 5.59 -8.43
C VAL A 106 8.52 4.91 -7.13
N ASN A 107 8.71 5.69 -6.07
CA ASN A 107 9.08 5.18 -4.75
C ASN A 107 7.86 4.84 -3.87
N PHE A 108 6.64 5.10 -4.37
CA PHE A 108 5.43 4.72 -3.63
C PHE A 108 5.27 3.20 -3.61
N THR A 109 5.20 2.65 -2.42
CA THR A 109 5.00 1.22 -2.20
C THR A 109 3.50 0.90 -2.13
N PHE A 110 2.95 0.33 -3.21
CA PHE A 110 1.53 -0.05 -3.26
C PHE A 110 1.26 -1.29 -2.41
N THR A 111 2.15 -2.27 -2.46
CA THR A 111 2.09 -3.51 -1.66
C THR A 111 3.45 -3.81 -1.04
N LYS A 112 3.43 -4.48 0.10
CA LYS A 112 4.61 -4.99 0.78
C LYS A 112 4.31 -6.39 1.31
N GLY A 113 5.24 -7.31 1.08
CA GLY A 113 5.04 -8.69 1.52
C GLY A 113 6.27 -9.57 1.43
N SER A 114 6.08 -10.86 1.63
CA SER A 114 7.15 -11.86 1.70
C SER A 114 7.21 -12.79 0.48
N LEU A 115 6.22 -12.71 -0.43
CA LEU A 115 6.32 -13.45 -1.69
C LEU A 115 7.42 -12.88 -2.56
N LEU A 116 8.20 -13.76 -3.18
CA LEU A 116 9.16 -13.34 -4.19
C LEU A 116 8.45 -12.73 -5.39
N LEU A 117 8.87 -11.53 -5.80
CA LEU A 117 8.40 -10.91 -7.03
C LEU A 117 9.19 -11.50 -8.21
N PRO A 118 8.55 -11.94 -9.32
CA PRO A 118 9.27 -12.42 -10.49
C PRO A 118 10.19 -11.37 -11.09
N ARG A 119 11.30 -11.80 -11.65
CA ARG A 119 12.22 -10.93 -12.36
C ARG A 119 11.74 -10.63 -13.77
N GLY A 120 12.27 -9.55 -14.34
CA GLY A 120 12.04 -9.21 -15.75
C GLY A 120 10.60 -8.86 -16.09
N LEU A 121 9.81 -8.37 -15.14
CA LEU A 121 8.46 -7.87 -15.38
C LEU A 121 8.50 -6.77 -16.47
N LYS A 122 7.64 -6.92 -17.48
CA LYS A 122 7.45 -5.95 -18.57
C LYS A 122 5.96 -5.76 -18.80
N ILE A 123 5.57 -4.58 -19.22
CA ILE A 123 4.20 -4.26 -19.64
C ILE A 123 4.23 -3.82 -21.08
N GLU A 124 3.34 -4.39 -21.87
CA GLU A 124 3.16 -4.05 -23.29
C GLU A 124 1.66 -3.86 -23.54
N GLN A 125 1.32 -2.92 -24.42
CA GLN A 125 -0.05 -2.75 -24.85
C GLN A 125 -0.43 -3.86 -25.83
N VAL A 126 -1.63 -4.42 -25.66
CA VAL A 126 -2.13 -5.44 -26.58
C VAL A 126 -2.58 -4.75 -27.87
N GLU A 127 -2.06 -5.20 -29.00
CA GLU A 127 -2.39 -4.67 -30.33
C GLU A 127 -3.91 -4.67 -30.58
N GLY A 128 -4.40 -3.62 -31.23
CA GLY A 128 -5.82 -3.46 -31.54
C GLY A 128 -6.71 -3.12 -30.34
N THR A 129 -6.12 -2.87 -29.15
CA THR A 129 -6.86 -2.48 -27.97
C THR A 129 -6.21 -1.28 -27.29
N GLU A 130 -7.02 -0.27 -26.90
CA GLU A 130 -6.46 0.95 -26.30
C GLU A 130 -6.12 0.79 -24.82
N ARG A 131 -6.83 -0.10 -24.10
CA ARG A 131 -6.78 -0.15 -22.61
C ARG A 131 -6.40 -1.52 -22.07
N ARG A 132 -6.09 -2.49 -22.93
CA ARG A 132 -5.67 -3.84 -22.53
C ARG A 132 -4.17 -3.95 -22.60
N PHE A 133 -3.58 -4.47 -21.55
CA PHE A 133 -2.14 -4.59 -21.40
C PHE A 133 -1.79 -6.01 -21.02
N ARG A 134 -0.66 -6.47 -21.52
CA ARG A 134 -0.03 -7.74 -21.16
C ARG A 134 1.16 -7.48 -20.27
N VAL A 135 1.23 -8.22 -19.17
CA VAL A 135 2.40 -8.29 -18.31
C VAL A 135 3.11 -9.60 -18.59
N SER A 136 4.41 -9.58 -18.80
CA SER A 136 5.25 -10.77 -18.92
C SER A 136 6.37 -10.73 -17.89
N TRP A 137 6.86 -11.91 -17.51
CA TRP A 137 7.97 -12.07 -16.57
C TRP A 137 8.81 -13.29 -16.92
N GLN A 138 10.01 -13.36 -16.33
CA GLN A 138 10.92 -14.47 -16.58
C GLN A 138 10.56 -15.69 -15.75
N GLU A 139 10.80 -16.88 -16.31
CA GLU A 139 10.74 -18.12 -15.58
C GLU A 139 11.82 -18.15 -14.48
N GLU A 140 11.47 -18.62 -13.31
CA GLU A 140 12.39 -18.83 -12.20
C GLU A 140 12.42 -20.30 -11.83
N ARG A 141 13.61 -20.85 -11.67
CA ARG A 141 13.80 -22.27 -11.32
C ARG A 141 13.44 -22.59 -9.87
N GLU A 142 13.62 -21.61 -8.99
CA GLU A 142 13.33 -21.73 -7.57
C GLU A 142 12.48 -20.56 -7.11
N TRP A 143 11.38 -20.86 -6.48
CA TRP A 143 10.38 -19.85 -6.08
C TRP A 143 10.37 -19.61 -4.57
N ALA A 144 11.41 -19.98 -3.82
CA ALA A 144 11.56 -19.72 -2.39
C ALA A 144 10.23 -19.69 -1.59
N THR A 145 9.61 -18.50 -1.48
CA THR A 145 8.33 -18.31 -0.78
C THR A 145 7.11 -18.33 -1.70
N ALA A 146 7.30 -18.41 -3.01
CA ALA A 146 6.26 -18.32 -4.03
C ALA A 146 5.84 -19.70 -4.57
N THR A 147 4.72 -19.76 -5.27
CA THR A 147 4.19 -20.97 -5.92
C THR A 147 3.72 -20.63 -7.35
N GLY A 148 3.67 -21.64 -8.24
CA GLY A 148 3.18 -21.45 -9.61
C GLY A 148 1.73 -20.97 -9.69
N SER A 149 0.91 -21.25 -8.68
CA SER A 149 -0.49 -20.82 -8.59
C SER A 149 -0.69 -19.38 -8.10
N ASP A 150 0.37 -18.67 -7.67
CA ASP A 150 0.23 -17.28 -7.24
C ASP A 150 -0.34 -16.41 -8.35
N LEU A 151 -1.29 -15.55 -8.00
CA LEU A 151 -2.07 -14.74 -8.94
C LEU A 151 -1.43 -13.38 -9.15
N LEU A 152 -1.33 -12.94 -10.41
CA LEU A 152 -1.00 -11.57 -10.75
C LEU A 152 -2.09 -10.63 -10.23
N GLN A 153 -1.68 -9.53 -9.64
CA GLN A 153 -2.54 -8.44 -9.21
C GLN A 153 -1.95 -7.11 -9.70
N ILE A 154 -2.81 -6.17 -10.03
CA ILE A 154 -2.41 -4.88 -10.57
C ILE A 154 -3.06 -3.75 -9.78
N GLY A 155 -2.23 -3.01 -9.05
CA GLY A 155 -2.64 -1.76 -8.42
C GLY A 155 -2.54 -0.60 -9.39
N VAL A 156 -3.47 0.36 -9.33
CA VAL A 156 -3.52 1.50 -10.26
C VAL A 156 -3.81 2.79 -9.51
N LEU A 157 -3.10 3.84 -9.89
CA LEU A 157 -3.38 5.24 -9.56
C LEU A 157 -3.48 6.01 -10.89
N TYR A 158 -4.63 6.60 -11.15
CA TYR A 158 -4.85 7.42 -12.37
C TYR A 158 -4.38 8.85 -12.15
N ASP A 159 -3.83 9.50 -13.18
CA ASP A 159 -3.43 10.91 -13.10
C ASP A 159 -4.59 11.82 -12.74
N SER A 160 -5.78 11.52 -13.27
CA SER A 160 -7.02 12.23 -12.94
C SER A 160 -7.49 12.00 -11.49
N LEU A 161 -7.01 10.94 -10.82
CA LEU A 161 -7.40 10.57 -9.47
C LEU A 161 -6.25 9.95 -8.66
N PRO A 162 -5.17 10.71 -8.41
CA PRO A 162 -3.94 10.18 -7.81
C PRO A 162 -4.11 9.71 -6.36
N LEU A 163 -5.15 10.14 -5.66
CA LEU A 163 -5.47 9.72 -4.29
C LEU A 163 -6.57 8.64 -4.22
N GLY A 164 -6.95 8.07 -5.36
CA GLY A 164 -7.96 7.01 -5.46
C GLY A 164 -7.35 5.66 -5.87
N PRO A 165 -6.66 4.95 -4.96
CA PRO A 165 -6.04 3.66 -5.29
C PRO A 165 -7.10 2.62 -5.67
N ARG A 166 -6.82 1.83 -6.71
CA ARG A 166 -7.72 0.79 -7.22
C ARG A 166 -6.93 -0.44 -7.63
N LEU A 167 -7.63 -1.56 -7.79
CA LEU A 167 -7.15 -2.69 -8.58
C LEU A 167 -7.65 -2.52 -10.02
N ALA A 168 -6.83 -2.93 -10.99
CA ALA A 168 -7.24 -3.02 -12.37
C ALA A 168 -8.36 -4.07 -12.52
N VAL A 169 -9.16 -3.92 -13.55
CA VAL A 169 -10.23 -4.88 -13.86
C VAL A 169 -9.70 -5.99 -14.79
N SER A 170 -10.39 -7.13 -14.77
CA SER A 170 -10.09 -8.27 -15.67
C SER A 170 -8.62 -8.71 -15.63
N VAL A 171 -8.01 -8.70 -14.43
CA VAL A 171 -6.64 -9.19 -14.26
C VAL A 171 -6.65 -10.71 -14.36
N SER A 172 -5.75 -11.25 -15.19
CA SER A 172 -5.54 -12.68 -15.38
C SER A 172 -4.05 -13.01 -15.32
N GLY A 173 -3.72 -14.27 -15.12
CA GLY A 173 -2.36 -14.80 -15.11
C GLY A 173 -1.95 -15.35 -13.76
N ARG A 174 -1.36 -16.54 -13.80
CA ARG A 174 -0.70 -17.21 -12.69
C ARG A 174 0.80 -17.12 -12.89
N ARG A 175 1.56 -17.20 -11.84
CA ARG A 175 3.03 -17.14 -11.91
C ARG A 175 3.62 -18.10 -12.94
N GLN A 176 3.11 -19.33 -13.00
CA GLN A 176 3.56 -20.37 -13.94
C GLN A 176 3.24 -20.06 -15.40
N ASP A 177 2.29 -19.17 -15.68
CA ASP A 177 1.86 -18.84 -17.04
C ASP A 177 2.85 -17.89 -17.74
N LEU A 178 3.80 -17.31 -16.98
CA LEU A 178 4.82 -16.35 -17.41
C LEU A 178 4.26 -15.09 -18.08
N CYS A 179 2.96 -14.96 -18.15
CA CYS A 179 2.25 -13.79 -18.64
C CYS A 179 0.86 -13.67 -18.00
N GLY A 180 0.32 -12.47 -18.08
CA GLY A 180 -1.03 -12.16 -17.65
C GLY A 180 -1.52 -10.90 -18.35
N GLU A 181 -2.80 -10.63 -18.27
CA GLU A 181 -3.40 -9.45 -18.89
C GLU A 181 -4.26 -8.69 -17.90
N PHE A 182 -4.42 -7.41 -18.14
CA PHE A 182 -5.31 -6.56 -17.39
C PHE A 182 -5.88 -5.43 -18.26
N THR A 183 -6.97 -4.85 -17.80
CA THR A 183 -7.61 -3.72 -18.48
C THR A 183 -7.63 -2.49 -17.57
N LEU A 184 -7.26 -1.34 -18.09
CA LEU A 184 -7.43 -0.05 -17.43
C LEU A 184 -8.85 0.47 -17.65
N SER A 185 -9.40 1.16 -16.64
CA SER A 185 -10.69 1.81 -16.76
C SER A 185 -10.62 3.04 -17.69
N GLU A 186 -11.77 3.58 -18.07
CA GLU A 186 -11.88 4.79 -18.90
C GLU A 186 -11.17 6.02 -18.32
N ARG A 187 -10.85 6.01 -17.05
CA ARG A 187 -10.08 7.06 -16.36
C ARG A 187 -8.61 7.14 -16.75
N ALA A 188 -8.13 6.21 -17.57
CA ALA A 188 -6.74 6.19 -18.05
C ALA A 188 -6.47 7.16 -19.21
N THR A 189 -7.39 8.05 -19.56
CA THR A 189 -7.21 9.06 -20.63
C THR A 189 -5.95 9.90 -20.44
N ASP A 190 -5.65 10.29 -19.20
CA ASP A 190 -4.49 11.13 -18.87
C ASP A 190 -3.23 10.32 -18.50
N GLY A 191 -3.38 9.01 -18.41
CA GLY A 191 -2.34 8.08 -18.01
C GLY A 191 -2.58 7.43 -16.66
N ALA A 192 -1.72 6.45 -16.33
CA ALA A 192 -1.82 5.68 -15.11
C ALA A 192 -0.46 5.27 -14.55
N HIS A 193 -0.36 5.22 -13.24
CA HIS A 193 0.72 4.61 -12.48
C HIS A 193 0.28 3.20 -12.09
N VAL A 194 1.01 2.21 -12.55
CA VAL A 194 0.68 0.79 -12.42
C VAL A 194 1.69 0.11 -11.51
N TYR A 195 1.21 -0.72 -10.60
CA TYR A 195 1.99 -1.47 -9.63
C TYR A 195 1.66 -2.96 -9.77
N CYS A 196 2.59 -3.72 -10.34
CA CYS A 196 2.45 -5.17 -10.50
C CYS A 196 2.93 -5.89 -9.24
N PHE A 197 2.13 -6.81 -8.74
CA PHE A 197 2.46 -7.64 -7.59
C PHE A 197 1.76 -8.99 -7.68
N PHE A 198 2.16 -9.93 -6.83
CA PHE A 198 1.55 -11.25 -6.77
C PHE A 198 0.92 -11.49 -5.40
N ALA A 199 -0.15 -12.24 -5.42
CA ALA A 199 -0.85 -12.71 -4.23
C ALA A 199 -1.00 -14.22 -4.29
N ARG A 200 -0.90 -14.90 -3.16
CA ARG A 200 -1.27 -16.30 -3.07
C ARG A 200 -2.76 -16.47 -3.36
N GLU A 201 -3.15 -17.62 -3.88
CA GLU A 201 -4.54 -17.89 -4.25
C GLU A 201 -5.51 -17.78 -3.05
N ASP A 202 -5.06 -18.08 -1.84
CA ASP A 202 -5.80 -17.89 -0.58
C ASP A 202 -5.81 -16.44 -0.06
N GLY A 203 -5.20 -15.50 -0.79
CA GLY A 203 -5.18 -14.07 -0.48
C GLY A 203 -4.08 -13.62 0.47
N SER A 204 -3.17 -14.48 0.93
CA SER A 204 -2.01 -14.11 1.76
C SER A 204 -0.96 -15.22 1.73
N PRO A 205 0.37 -14.92 1.63
CA PRO A 205 1.03 -13.61 1.57
C PRO A 205 0.96 -12.91 0.21
N TYR A 206 1.46 -11.67 0.18
CA TYR A 206 1.62 -10.85 -1.02
C TYR A 206 3.10 -10.62 -1.30
N SER A 207 3.43 -10.21 -2.54
CA SER A 207 4.77 -9.74 -2.90
C SER A 207 4.92 -8.23 -2.69
N ASP A 208 6.15 -7.74 -2.74
CA ASP A 208 6.41 -6.35 -3.05
C ASP A 208 5.87 -6.02 -4.45
N CYS A 209 5.78 -4.74 -4.80
CA CYS A 209 5.30 -4.31 -6.12
C CYS A 209 6.42 -3.75 -6.98
N GLN A 210 6.26 -3.88 -8.29
CA GLN A 210 7.07 -3.18 -9.29
C GLN A 210 6.23 -2.12 -9.98
N TYR A 211 6.79 -0.91 -10.06
CA TYR A 211 6.16 0.25 -10.67
C TYR A 211 6.37 0.33 -12.17
N PHE A 212 5.32 0.76 -12.88
CA PHE A 212 5.35 1.10 -14.30
C PHE A 212 4.53 2.35 -14.56
N ARG A 213 4.93 3.12 -15.57
CA ARG A 213 4.16 4.26 -16.07
C ARG A 213 3.51 3.90 -17.38
N ILE A 214 2.20 4.09 -17.49
CA ILE A 214 1.46 4.04 -18.74
C ILE A 214 1.11 5.49 -19.10
N SER A 215 1.58 5.94 -20.26
CA SER A 215 1.30 7.27 -20.78
C SER A 215 -0.19 7.43 -21.13
N ALA A 216 -0.62 8.68 -21.31
CA ALA A 216 -1.98 8.97 -21.74
C ALA A 216 -2.37 8.17 -22.98
N ILE A 217 -3.57 7.58 -22.92
CA ILE A 217 -4.16 6.86 -24.07
C ILE A 217 -5.01 7.88 -24.82
N PRO A 218 -4.65 8.27 -26.06
CA PRO A 218 -5.44 9.23 -26.82
C PRO A 218 -6.88 8.71 -26.95
N SER A 219 -7.84 9.53 -26.55
CA SER A 219 -9.23 9.24 -26.89
C SER A 219 -9.38 9.39 -28.40
N HIS A 220 -9.81 8.33 -29.10
CA HIS A 220 -10.16 8.44 -30.52
C HIS A 220 -11.17 9.56 -30.71
N PRO A 221 -10.98 10.48 -31.67
CA PRO A 221 -12.01 11.43 -32.02
C PRO A 221 -13.24 10.61 -32.44
N GLN A 222 -14.36 10.83 -31.76
CA GLN A 222 -15.65 10.27 -32.19
C GLN A 222 -15.88 10.81 -33.59
N HIS A 223 -15.86 9.92 -34.58
CA HIS A 223 -16.38 10.24 -35.90
C HIS A 223 -17.86 10.57 -35.77
N THR A 224 -18.17 11.86 -35.68
CA THR A 224 -19.51 12.39 -35.91
C THR A 224 -19.82 12.17 -37.39
N THR A 225 -20.61 11.15 -37.68
CA THR A 225 -21.35 10.97 -38.93
C THR A 225 -22.61 11.79 -38.86
#